data_a93df8e48b9bebc774c812f3b5f72513
#
_entry.id   a93df8e48b9bebc774c812f3b5f72513
#
_cell.length_a   1.000
_cell.length_b   1.000
_cell.length_c   1.000
_cell.angle_alpha   90.00
_cell.angle_beta   90.00
_cell.angle_gamma   90.00
#
_symmetry.space_group_name_H-M   'P 1'
#
loop_
_entity.id
_entity.type
_entity.pdbx_description
1 polymer ?
#
loop_
_entity_poly.entity_id
_entity_poly.type
_entity_poly.pdbx_seq_one_letter_code
_entity_poly.pdbx_strand_id
1 'polypeptide(L)'
;MYPTDATKVDFILYAPWNPSLEENVLQLDVRNQAKSDFCDYLYSNNAKNKYRTTTPVKVVFKHVFAKMIFHIRNGEGISAEDLKVLRLTCSDLPAIGKFSLGTAEMTEMEAGDIPVSVSSEGSYGECVLLPSTGNGLLLFDVAGNQYRKKIGNMTFEMGKQYTFDIVVSLPGIEVNLKEIEDWDVETFL
;
A
#
# COMPACT_ATOMS: atom_id res chain seq x y z
N MET A 1 28.11 16.41 -0.70
CA MET A 1 28.83 17.45 0.08
C MET A 1 28.00 18.71 0.02
N TYR A 2 27.83 19.44 1.15
CA TYR A 2 27.13 20.76 1.09
C TYR A 2 27.94 21.76 0.25
N PRO A 3 27.27 22.62 -0.52
CA PRO A 3 27.92 23.72 -1.21
C PRO A 3 28.68 24.63 -0.24
N THR A 4 29.82 25.13 -0.66
CA THR A 4 30.68 26.03 0.15
C THR A 4 30.25 27.50 0.10
N ASP A 5 29.39 27.84 -0.84
CA ASP A 5 28.87 29.17 -1.14
C ASP A 5 27.58 29.55 -0.41
N ALA A 6 27.21 28.78 0.65
CA ALA A 6 25.95 28.90 1.39
C ALA A 6 24.68 28.66 0.56
N THR A 7 24.79 28.06 -0.62
CA THR A 7 23.64 27.62 -1.39
C THR A 7 22.85 26.57 -0.61
N LYS A 8 21.53 26.71 -0.59
CA LYS A 8 20.62 25.74 0.06
C LYS A 8 20.43 24.53 -0.83
N VAL A 9 20.24 23.38 -0.20
CA VAL A 9 19.99 22.10 -0.87
C VAL A 9 18.71 21.44 -0.34
N ASP A 10 18.06 20.68 -1.19
CA ASP A 10 16.96 19.80 -0.84
C ASP A 10 17.47 18.36 -0.78
N PHE A 11 17.05 17.62 0.24
CA PHE A 11 17.32 16.20 0.34
C PHE A 11 16.07 15.42 -0.01
N ILE A 12 16.22 14.49 -0.93
CA ILE A 12 15.26 13.45 -1.25
C ILE A 12 15.88 12.14 -0.83
N LEU A 13 15.16 11.36 0.00
CA LEU A 13 15.64 10.13 0.55
C LEU A 13 14.62 9.00 0.29
N TYR A 14 15.12 7.81 0.09
CA TYR A 14 14.29 6.61 0.00
C TYR A 14 15.00 5.41 0.62
N ALA A 15 14.26 4.43 1.05
CA ALA A 15 14.74 3.17 1.60
C ALA A 15 13.77 2.03 1.22
N PRO A 16 14.24 0.78 1.07
CA PRO A 16 15.65 0.36 1.03
C PRO A 16 16.35 0.82 -0.25
N TRP A 17 17.67 0.82 -0.23
CA TRP A 17 18.46 1.15 -1.43
C TRP A 17 18.19 0.16 -2.57
N ASN A 18 17.99 0.68 -3.77
CA ASN A 18 17.75 -0.11 -4.98
C ASN A 18 18.91 0.07 -5.97
N PRO A 19 19.72 -0.98 -6.24
CA PRO A 19 20.85 -0.90 -7.16
C PRO A 19 20.44 -0.69 -8.62
N SER A 20 19.17 -0.97 -8.95
CA SER A 20 18.62 -0.82 -10.31
C SER A 20 17.84 0.48 -10.49
N LEU A 21 18.04 1.45 -9.60
CA LEU A 21 17.40 2.76 -9.71
C LEU A 21 17.97 3.51 -10.93
N GLU A 22 17.12 3.82 -11.89
CA GLU A 22 17.45 4.60 -13.07
C GLU A 22 16.66 5.90 -13.06
N GLU A 23 17.28 7.01 -13.45
CA GLU A 23 16.65 8.34 -13.58
C GLU A 23 15.85 8.81 -12.34
N ASN A 24 16.20 8.32 -11.14
CA ASN A 24 15.47 8.57 -9.89
C ASN A 24 14.01 8.07 -9.92
N VAL A 25 13.74 6.98 -10.62
CA VAL A 25 12.42 6.35 -10.75
C VAL A 25 12.43 4.93 -10.16
N LEU A 26 11.53 4.68 -9.21
CA LEU A 26 11.29 3.34 -8.69
C LEU A 26 10.25 2.63 -9.57
N GLN A 27 10.57 1.41 -10.02
CA GLN A 27 9.63 0.50 -10.67
C GLN A 27 8.88 -0.25 -9.56
N LEU A 28 7.55 -0.20 -9.57
CA LEU A 28 6.70 -0.77 -8.53
C LEU A 28 5.78 -1.83 -9.12
N ASP A 29 5.69 -2.98 -8.44
CA ASP A 29 4.78 -4.07 -8.78
C ASP A 29 4.24 -4.71 -7.50
N VAL A 30 2.96 -4.53 -7.23
CA VAL A 30 2.29 -5.04 -6.01
C VAL A 30 1.55 -6.35 -6.21
N ARG A 31 1.70 -7.01 -7.36
CA ARG A 31 1.02 -8.30 -7.66
C ARG A 31 1.62 -9.49 -6.92
N ASN A 32 2.84 -9.37 -6.42
CA ASN A 32 3.60 -10.47 -5.83
C ASN A 32 4.18 -10.10 -4.45
N GLN A 33 3.38 -9.53 -3.58
CA GLN A 33 3.80 -9.01 -2.27
C GLN A 33 4.31 -10.09 -1.29
N ALA A 34 3.92 -11.36 -1.51
CA ALA A 34 4.39 -12.48 -0.69
C ALA A 34 5.82 -12.93 -1.02
N LYS A 35 6.43 -12.41 -2.10
CA LYS A 35 7.79 -12.76 -2.46
C LYS A 35 8.82 -12.07 -1.57
N SER A 36 9.94 -12.74 -1.32
CA SER A 36 11.02 -12.23 -0.48
C SER A 36 11.76 -11.02 -1.06
N ASP A 37 11.59 -10.74 -2.35
CA ASP A 37 12.16 -9.59 -3.06
C ASP A 37 11.21 -8.41 -3.17
N PHE A 38 9.98 -8.52 -2.62
CA PHE A 38 9.08 -7.37 -2.52
C PHE A 38 9.66 -6.33 -1.57
N CYS A 39 9.73 -5.10 -2.05
CA CYS A 39 10.25 -3.97 -1.27
C CYS A 39 9.13 -2.98 -0.94
N ASP A 40 8.85 -2.81 0.34
CA ASP A 40 8.03 -1.72 0.84
C ASP A 40 8.92 -0.47 0.96
N TYR A 41 8.82 0.41 -0.04
CA TYR A 41 9.65 1.60 -0.12
C TYR A 41 9.15 2.70 0.80
N LEU A 42 10.10 3.27 1.55
CA LEU A 42 9.93 4.50 2.32
C LEU A 42 10.50 5.68 1.53
N TYR A 43 9.86 6.82 1.62
CA TYR A 43 10.22 8.05 0.93
C TYR A 43 10.13 9.27 1.83
N SER A 44 11.07 10.21 1.64
CA SER A 44 11.07 11.50 2.32
C SER A 44 11.56 12.62 1.43
N ASN A 45 10.85 13.74 1.44
CA ASN A 45 11.23 14.99 0.80
C ASN A 45 11.01 16.21 1.71
N ASN A 46 10.95 16.00 3.03
CA ASN A 46 10.68 17.06 4.00
C ASN A 46 11.89 17.95 4.33
N ALA A 47 13.10 17.49 4.00
CA ALA A 47 14.34 18.20 4.31
C ALA A 47 14.71 19.21 3.21
N LYS A 48 13.88 20.27 3.04
CA LYS A 48 14.04 21.30 2.02
C LYS A 48 14.80 22.53 2.54
N ASN A 49 15.45 23.27 1.62
CA ASN A 49 16.13 24.53 1.89
C ASN A 49 17.19 24.44 3.01
N LYS A 50 17.93 23.34 3.08
CA LYS A 50 18.95 23.12 4.10
C LYS A 50 20.28 23.72 3.68
N TYR A 51 20.99 24.30 4.64
CA TYR A 51 22.37 24.77 4.48
C TYR A 51 23.27 24.05 5.50
N ARG A 52 24.56 24.17 5.33
CA ARG A 52 25.53 23.56 6.25
C ARG A 52 25.31 24.07 7.67
N THR A 53 25.04 23.16 8.60
CA THR A 53 24.82 23.44 10.02
C THR A 53 25.37 22.30 10.87
N THR A 54 25.57 22.54 12.14
CA THR A 54 25.92 21.52 13.15
C THR A 54 24.67 20.84 13.72
N THR A 55 23.48 21.37 13.46
CA THR A 55 22.22 20.78 13.91
C THR A 55 21.81 19.66 12.97
N PRO A 56 21.47 18.45 13.48
CA PRO A 56 20.96 17.36 12.66
C PRO A 56 19.70 17.76 11.88
N VAL A 57 19.57 17.25 10.66
CA VAL A 57 18.40 17.47 9.82
C VAL A 57 17.37 16.37 10.12
N LYS A 58 16.22 16.75 10.66
CA LYS A 58 15.11 15.82 10.88
C LYS A 58 14.54 15.35 9.56
N VAL A 59 14.47 14.02 9.38
CA VAL A 59 13.89 13.36 8.22
C VAL A 59 12.69 12.54 8.66
N VAL A 60 11.59 12.66 7.93
CA VAL A 60 10.34 11.93 8.17
C VAL A 60 10.06 11.09 6.94
N PHE A 61 10.06 9.78 7.09
CA PHE A 61 9.73 8.84 6.03
C PHE A 61 8.25 8.44 6.07
N LYS A 62 7.68 8.25 4.88
CA LYS A 62 6.35 7.68 4.67
C LYS A 62 6.47 6.51 3.72
N HIS A 63 5.60 5.52 3.86
CA HIS A 63 5.47 4.45 2.88
C HIS A 63 5.05 5.02 1.52
N VAL A 64 5.68 4.56 0.44
CA VAL A 64 5.31 4.94 -0.94
C VAL A 64 3.94 4.39 -1.32
N PHE A 65 3.54 3.30 -0.69
CA PHE A 65 2.26 2.61 -0.92
C PHE A 65 1.15 3.12 0.00
N ALA A 66 -0.09 2.76 -0.35
CA ALA A 66 -1.23 2.71 0.56
C ALA A 66 -1.38 1.27 1.08
N LYS A 67 -1.89 1.08 2.30
CA LYS A 67 -2.13 -0.23 2.88
C LYS A 67 -3.63 -0.48 3.03
N MET A 68 -4.09 -1.68 2.68
CA MET A 68 -5.44 -2.16 3.04
C MET A 68 -5.33 -3.24 4.10
N ILE A 69 -6.18 -3.13 5.11
CA ILE A 69 -6.38 -4.13 6.17
C ILE A 69 -7.84 -4.59 6.12
N PHE A 70 -8.03 -5.89 6.28
CA PHE A 70 -9.33 -6.53 6.29
C PHE A 70 -9.53 -7.31 7.58
N HIS A 71 -10.50 -6.91 8.39
CA HIS A 71 -11.02 -7.70 9.49
C HIS A 71 -12.18 -8.54 8.97
N ILE A 72 -12.00 -9.85 8.93
CA ILE A 72 -12.90 -10.77 8.25
C ILE A 72 -13.60 -11.66 9.31
N ARG A 73 -14.90 -11.77 9.20
CA ARG A 73 -15.71 -12.68 10.03
C ARG A 73 -16.68 -13.45 9.19
N ASN A 74 -17.00 -14.66 9.64
CA ASN A 74 -18.05 -15.47 9.04
C ASN A 74 -19.44 -14.96 9.43
N GLY A 75 -20.36 -15.06 8.51
CA GLY A 75 -21.78 -14.79 8.66
C GLY A 75 -22.60 -16.02 8.34
N GLU A 76 -23.85 -15.80 7.89
CA GLU A 76 -24.80 -16.87 7.64
C GLU A 76 -24.28 -17.89 6.62
N GLY A 77 -24.29 -19.17 7.02
CA GLY A 77 -23.94 -20.30 6.16
C GLY A 77 -22.45 -20.49 5.86
N ILE A 78 -21.57 -19.66 6.42
CA ILE A 78 -20.12 -19.79 6.35
C ILE A 78 -19.59 -20.16 7.74
N SER A 79 -18.79 -21.20 7.81
CA SER A 79 -18.12 -21.63 9.06
C SER A 79 -16.75 -20.98 9.22
N ALA A 80 -16.16 -21.06 10.42
CA ALA A 80 -14.78 -20.65 10.64
C ALA A 80 -13.78 -21.50 9.83
N GLU A 81 -14.08 -22.77 9.58
CA GLU A 81 -13.24 -23.65 8.75
C GLU A 81 -13.25 -23.21 7.28
N ASP A 82 -14.39 -22.71 6.77
CA ASP A 82 -14.47 -22.17 5.41
C ASP A 82 -13.58 -20.93 5.23
N LEU A 83 -13.44 -20.10 6.28
CA LEU A 83 -12.59 -18.93 6.22
C LEU A 83 -11.10 -19.27 6.13
N LYS A 84 -10.65 -20.41 6.65
CA LYS A 84 -9.24 -20.86 6.57
C LYS A 84 -8.76 -21.09 5.14
N VAL A 85 -9.67 -21.32 4.21
CA VAL A 85 -9.37 -21.52 2.79
C VAL A 85 -9.80 -20.32 1.92
N LEU A 86 -10.21 -19.22 2.55
CA LEU A 86 -10.56 -17.98 1.86
C LEU A 86 -9.39 -17.46 1.04
N ARG A 87 -9.68 -17.12 -0.22
CA ARG A 87 -8.80 -16.33 -1.05
C ARG A 87 -9.46 -14.98 -1.33
N LEU A 88 -8.70 -13.91 -1.14
CA LEU A 88 -9.14 -12.54 -1.39
C LEU A 88 -8.17 -11.87 -2.35
N THR A 89 -8.72 -11.18 -3.34
CA THR A 89 -7.94 -10.44 -4.35
C THR A 89 -8.56 -9.06 -4.54
N CYS A 90 -7.73 -8.02 -4.56
CA CYS A 90 -8.12 -6.69 -5.02
C CYS A 90 -7.89 -6.62 -6.53
N SER A 91 -8.88 -6.14 -7.28
CA SER A 91 -8.83 -5.99 -8.74
C SER A 91 -9.34 -4.62 -9.16
N ASP A 92 -9.19 -4.28 -10.44
CA ASP A 92 -9.58 -2.99 -11.02
C ASP A 92 -8.84 -1.77 -10.42
N LEU A 93 -7.69 -2.01 -9.77
CA LEU A 93 -6.80 -0.99 -9.22
C LEU A 93 -5.42 -1.09 -9.89
N PRO A 94 -4.64 0.00 -9.93
CA PRO A 94 -3.26 -0.05 -10.40
C PRO A 94 -2.43 -1.03 -9.59
N ALA A 95 -1.74 -1.94 -10.28
CA ALA A 95 -0.89 -2.96 -9.66
C ALA A 95 0.58 -2.84 -10.08
N ILE A 96 0.85 -2.17 -11.19
CA ILE A 96 2.18 -1.82 -11.68
C ILE A 96 2.23 -0.32 -11.89
N GLY A 97 3.38 0.32 -11.65
CA GLY A 97 3.58 1.73 -11.91
C GLY A 97 5.00 2.18 -11.65
N LYS A 98 5.24 3.47 -11.90
CA LYS A 98 6.52 4.13 -11.66
C LYS A 98 6.34 5.25 -10.64
N PHE A 99 7.25 5.34 -9.67
CA PHE A 99 7.28 6.43 -8.71
C PHE A 99 8.52 7.30 -8.93
N SER A 100 8.30 8.57 -9.25
CA SER A 100 9.36 9.56 -9.40
C SER A 100 9.78 10.09 -8.03
N LEU A 101 11.04 9.88 -7.64
CA LEU A 101 11.59 10.43 -6.40
C LEU A 101 11.65 11.96 -6.43
N GLY A 102 11.81 12.57 -7.62
CA GLY A 102 11.92 14.01 -7.77
C GLY A 102 10.61 14.75 -7.56
N THR A 103 9.50 14.25 -8.12
CA THR A 103 8.17 14.87 -8.05
C THR A 103 7.26 14.27 -6.98
N ALA A 104 7.58 13.08 -6.47
CA ALA A 104 6.74 12.27 -5.58
C ALA A 104 5.40 11.86 -6.25
N GLU A 105 5.42 11.59 -7.54
CA GLU A 105 4.24 11.25 -8.33
C GLU A 105 4.31 9.84 -8.89
N MET A 106 3.15 9.20 -9.00
CA MET A 106 2.95 7.94 -9.72
C MET A 106 2.69 8.20 -11.19
N THR A 107 3.31 7.42 -12.05
CA THR A 107 3.12 7.47 -13.50
C THR A 107 3.07 6.06 -14.09
N GLU A 108 2.64 5.95 -15.35
CA GLU A 108 2.61 4.69 -16.11
C GLU A 108 1.93 3.55 -15.34
N MET A 109 0.76 3.84 -14.74
CA MET A 109 0.03 2.87 -13.93
C MET A 109 -0.79 1.92 -14.79
N GLU A 110 -0.66 0.62 -14.50
CA GLU A 110 -1.41 -0.45 -15.13
C GLU A 110 -2.23 -1.21 -14.09
N ALA A 111 -3.50 -1.49 -14.40
CA ALA A 111 -4.36 -2.28 -13.53
C ALA A 111 -3.97 -3.75 -13.51
N GLY A 112 -4.25 -4.42 -12.41
CA GLY A 112 -4.00 -5.85 -12.26
C GLY A 112 -4.60 -6.43 -11.00
N ASP A 113 -4.47 -7.74 -10.85
CA ASP A 113 -4.92 -8.45 -9.66
C ASP A 113 -3.85 -8.40 -8.56
N ILE A 114 -4.26 -7.98 -7.38
CA ILE A 114 -3.42 -7.81 -6.20
C ILE A 114 -3.89 -8.83 -5.15
N PRO A 115 -3.18 -9.96 -4.97
CA PRO A 115 -3.52 -10.93 -3.94
C PRO A 115 -3.40 -10.34 -2.54
N VAL A 116 -4.41 -10.59 -1.72
CA VAL A 116 -4.39 -10.23 -0.29
C VAL A 116 -3.74 -11.36 0.48
N SER A 117 -2.80 -11.03 1.36
CA SER A 117 -2.25 -11.98 2.33
C SER A 117 -3.28 -12.21 3.42
N VAL A 118 -3.90 -13.39 3.44
CA VAL A 118 -4.92 -13.77 4.41
C VAL A 118 -4.28 -14.67 5.48
N SER A 119 -4.61 -14.42 6.75
CA SER A 119 -4.11 -15.22 7.88
C SER A 119 -4.61 -16.68 7.80
N SER A 120 -3.91 -17.60 8.47
CA SER A 120 -4.27 -19.02 8.52
C SER A 120 -5.68 -19.28 9.06
N GLU A 121 -6.19 -18.38 9.91
CA GLU A 121 -7.55 -18.46 10.45
C GLU A 121 -8.59 -17.78 9.56
N GLY A 122 -8.18 -17.10 8.50
CA GLY A 122 -9.06 -16.39 7.58
C GLY A 122 -9.73 -15.15 8.15
N SER A 123 -9.35 -14.73 9.36
CA SER A 123 -9.99 -13.61 10.09
C SER A 123 -9.33 -12.24 9.86
N TYR A 124 -8.16 -12.24 9.24
CA TYR A 124 -7.38 -11.05 8.94
C TYR A 124 -6.77 -11.16 7.55
N GLY A 125 -6.71 -10.04 6.85
CA GLY A 125 -6.02 -9.93 5.57
C GLY A 125 -5.36 -8.57 5.41
N GLU A 126 -4.29 -8.52 4.61
CA GLU A 126 -3.65 -7.25 4.27
C GLU A 126 -3.02 -7.29 2.87
N CYS A 127 -2.93 -6.14 2.25
CA CYS A 127 -2.15 -5.91 1.05
C CYS A 127 -1.74 -4.45 0.95
N VAL A 128 -0.74 -4.16 0.12
CA VAL A 128 -0.40 -2.79 -0.26
C VAL A 128 -0.86 -2.50 -1.68
N LEU A 129 -1.15 -1.22 -1.94
CA LEU A 129 -1.65 -0.71 -3.22
C LEU A 129 -0.77 0.43 -3.72
N LEU A 130 -0.75 0.66 -5.02
CA LEU A 130 -0.25 1.92 -5.55
C LEU A 130 -1.22 3.06 -5.21
N PRO A 131 -0.73 4.22 -4.72
CA PRO A 131 -1.56 5.41 -4.54
C PRO A 131 -2.31 5.77 -5.82
N SER A 132 -3.63 5.85 -5.73
CA SER A 132 -4.50 6.04 -6.89
C SER A 132 -5.91 6.42 -6.48
N THR A 133 -6.71 6.88 -7.44
CA THR A 133 -8.16 7.03 -7.26
C THR A 133 -8.86 6.09 -8.22
N GLY A 134 -9.79 5.28 -7.72
CA GLY A 134 -10.49 4.31 -8.57
C GLY A 134 -11.60 3.55 -7.87
N ASN A 135 -12.31 2.76 -8.67
CA ASN A 135 -13.35 1.85 -8.21
C ASN A 135 -12.75 0.45 -8.04
N GLY A 136 -12.30 0.15 -6.83
CA GLY A 136 -11.75 -1.17 -6.54
C GLY A 136 -12.82 -2.25 -6.52
N LEU A 137 -12.41 -3.46 -6.88
CA LEU A 137 -13.22 -4.68 -6.83
C LEU A 137 -12.54 -5.70 -5.93
N LEU A 138 -13.25 -6.22 -4.95
CA LEU A 138 -12.82 -7.35 -4.14
C LEU A 138 -13.40 -8.64 -4.70
N LEU A 139 -12.54 -9.62 -4.95
CA LEU A 139 -12.87 -10.96 -5.41
C LEU A 139 -12.65 -11.94 -4.25
N PHE A 140 -13.68 -12.68 -3.87
CA PHE A 140 -13.64 -13.69 -2.82
C PHE A 140 -13.85 -15.07 -3.41
N ASP A 141 -13.02 -16.03 -3.02
CA ASP A 141 -13.21 -17.47 -3.29
C ASP A 141 -13.23 -18.17 -1.94
N VAL A 142 -14.40 -18.67 -1.55
CA VAL A 142 -14.64 -19.28 -0.23
C VAL A 142 -15.74 -20.32 -0.30
N ALA A 143 -15.58 -21.45 0.37
CA ALA A 143 -16.56 -22.55 0.42
C ALA A 143 -17.07 -22.98 -0.98
N GLY A 144 -16.19 -22.95 -2.00
CA GLY A 144 -16.53 -23.30 -3.39
C GLY A 144 -17.36 -22.24 -4.13
N ASN A 145 -17.61 -21.09 -3.53
CA ASN A 145 -18.36 -19.98 -4.14
C ASN A 145 -17.42 -18.80 -4.43
N GLN A 146 -17.76 -18.08 -5.51
CA GLN A 146 -17.06 -16.85 -5.89
C GLN A 146 -17.98 -15.65 -5.75
N TYR A 147 -17.50 -14.63 -5.05
CA TYR A 147 -18.22 -13.38 -4.86
C TYR A 147 -17.41 -12.20 -5.37
N ARG A 148 -18.12 -11.15 -5.81
CA ARG A 148 -17.55 -9.89 -6.25
C ARG A 148 -18.19 -8.74 -5.48
N LYS A 149 -17.37 -7.87 -4.89
CA LYS A 149 -17.86 -6.71 -4.16
C LYS A 149 -17.09 -5.45 -4.55
N LYS A 150 -17.79 -4.47 -5.09
CA LYS A 150 -17.20 -3.14 -5.34
C LYS A 150 -17.04 -2.39 -4.01
N ILE A 151 -15.91 -1.74 -3.82
CA ILE A 151 -15.65 -0.87 -2.67
C ILE A 151 -15.94 0.62 -2.96
N GLY A 152 -16.44 0.90 -4.16
CA GLY A 152 -16.78 2.25 -4.60
C GLY A 152 -15.56 3.04 -5.09
N ASN A 153 -15.79 4.30 -5.42
CA ASN A 153 -14.72 5.21 -5.81
C ASN A 153 -13.99 5.71 -4.57
N MET A 154 -12.74 5.31 -4.42
CA MET A 154 -11.89 5.68 -3.29
C MET A 154 -10.58 6.28 -3.77
N THR A 155 -10.03 7.20 -2.98
CA THR A 155 -8.65 7.67 -3.14
C THR A 155 -7.77 6.96 -2.12
N PHE A 156 -6.78 6.22 -2.61
CA PHE A 156 -5.74 5.58 -1.82
C PHE A 156 -4.51 6.48 -1.85
N GLU A 157 -4.17 7.06 -0.71
CA GLU A 157 -3.07 8.00 -0.58
C GLU A 157 -1.80 7.32 -0.07
N MET A 158 -0.64 7.80 -0.52
CA MET A 158 0.68 7.39 -0.05
C MET A 158 0.79 7.52 1.47
N GLY A 159 1.23 6.45 2.15
CA GLY A 159 1.43 6.44 3.61
C GLY A 159 0.12 6.44 4.41
N LYS A 160 -1.00 6.04 3.81
CA LYS A 160 -2.27 5.84 4.52
C LYS A 160 -2.63 4.36 4.60
N GLN A 161 -3.32 4.02 5.69
CA GLN A 161 -3.88 2.70 5.95
C GLN A 161 -5.41 2.78 5.94
N TYR A 162 -6.04 1.84 5.26
CA TYR A 162 -7.49 1.72 5.07
C TYR A 162 -7.97 0.42 5.68
N THR A 163 -8.72 0.47 6.76
CA THR A 163 -9.24 -0.69 7.46
C THR A 163 -10.68 -0.96 7.08
N PHE A 164 -10.98 -2.19 6.66
CA PHE A 164 -12.31 -2.65 6.29
C PHE A 164 -12.79 -3.77 7.21
N ASP A 165 -14.04 -3.70 7.63
CA ASP A 165 -14.76 -4.82 8.26
C ASP A 165 -15.54 -5.59 7.18
N ILE A 166 -15.31 -6.89 7.10
CA ILE A 166 -15.92 -7.80 6.12
C ILE A 166 -16.72 -8.88 6.82
N VAL A 167 -17.94 -9.12 6.34
CA VAL A 167 -18.76 -10.27 6.71
C VAL A 167 -18.95 -11.15 5.48
N VAL A 168 -18.48 -12.39 5.56
CA VAL A 168 -18.60 -13.39 4.50
C VAL A 168 -19.77 -14.30 4.80
N SER A 169 -20.82 -14.28 3.97
CA SER A 169 -22.03 -15.08 4.11
C SER A 169 -22.38 -15.77 2.80
N LEU A 170 -23.10 -16.89 2.84
CA LEU A 170 -23.58 -17.55 1.61
C LEU A 170 -24.47 -16.66 0.76
N PRO A 171 -25.41 -15.86 1.30
CA PRO A 171 -26.20 -14.95 0.48
C PRO A 171 -25.39 -13.76 -0.08
N GLY A 172 -24.19 -13.47 0.42
CA GLY A 172 -23.36 -12.39 -0.10
C GLY A 172 -22.31 -11.86 0.87
N ILE A 173 -21.54 -10.89 0.41
CA ILE A 173 -20.45 -10.26 1.15
C ILE A 173 -20.84 -8.83 1.54
N GLU A 174 -20.67 -8.49 2.82
CA GLU A 174 -20.72 -7.12 3.31
C GLU A 174 -19.29 -6.60 3.49
N VAL A 175 -19.04 -5.37 2.99
CA VAL A 175 -17.75 -4.69 3.10
C VAL A 175 -18.03 -3.27 3.55
N ASN A 176 -17.47 -2.88 4.69
CA ASN A 176 -17.63 -1.56 5.27
C ASN A 176 -16.24 -0.96 5.56
N LEU A 177 -15.97 0.24 5.02
CA LEU A 177 -14.80 1.00 5.44
C LEU A 177 -15.00 1.42 6.90
N LYS A 178 -14.05 1.03 7.74
CA LYS A 178 -14.07 1.32 9.17
C LYS A 178 -13.27 2.57 9.50
N GLU A 179 -12.07 2.66 8.97
CA GLU A 179 -11.09 3.67 9.37
C GLU A 179 -10.10 3.99 8.26
N ILE A 180 -9.63 5.25 8.23
CA ILE A 180 -8.49 5.71 7.43
C ILE A 180 -7.55 6.42 8.39
N GLU A 181 -6.32 5.98 8.47
CA GLU A 181 -5.31 6.53 9.38
C GLU A 181 -3.95 6.69 8.70
N ASP A 182 -3.01 7.36 9.34
CA ASP A 182 -1.63 7.37 8.89
C ASP A 182 -1.03 5.96 9.09
N TRP A 183 -0.44 5.40 8.03
CA TRP A 183 0.34 4.18 8.13
C TRP A 183 1.72 4.56 8.63
N ASP A 184 2.12 3.99 9.74
CA ASP A 184 3.34 4.23 10.51
C ASP A 184 4.38 5.18 9.88
N VAL A 185 4.78 6.19 10.64
CA VAL A 185 5.74 7.20 10.18
C VAL A 185 7.05 7.03 10.93
N GLU A 186 8.13 6.74 10.21
CA GLU A 186 9.45 6.65 10.81
C GLU A 186 10.16 8.02 10.81
N THR A 187 10.68 8.41 11.97
CA THR A 187 11.40 9.68 12.15
C THR A 187 12.85 9.42 12.54
N PHE A 188 13.77 10.01 11.79
CA PHE A 188 15.21 9.96 12.04
C PHE A 188 15.76 11.38 12.28
N LEU A 189 16.73 11.49 13.19
CA LEU A 189 17.45 12.72 13.55
C LEU A 189 18.88 12.65 13.06
#